data_c59e48d9250e9ab57af6c3f02b257669
#
_entry.id   c59e48d9250e9ab57af6c3f02b257669
#
_cell.length_a   1.000
_cell.length_b   1.000
_cell.length_c   1.000
_cell.angle_alpha   90.00
_cell.angle_beta   90.00
_cell.angle_gamma   90.00
#
_symmetry.space_group_name_H-M   'P 1'
#
loop_
_entity.id
_entity.type
_entity.pdbx_description
1 polymer ?
#
loop_
_entity_poly.entity_id
_entity_poly.type
_entity_poly.pdbx_seq_one_letter_code
_entity_poly.pdbx_strand_id
1 'polypeptide(L)'
;FRESQVHSLDENIRNMKRSLALVRERVENLKVKAPIDGQVGNLDAQIGQSIAAGEHIGQIITPDLKVQALIDEYYVERVVPGLPADFTRDGGNYKLEVTKPYPEVKEGQFRTDLQFTAGRPENIRAGQTYHINLQLGDPAQAILVPRGGFFQITGGRWMYVLDESGKFAV
;
A
#
# COMPACT_ATOMS: atom_id res chain seq x y z
N PHE A 1 -38.21 20.69 53.49
CA PHE A 1 -39.17 20.76 52.37
C PHE A 1 -38.60 21.60 51.19
N ARG A 2 -38.03 22.78 51.41
CA ARG A 2 -37.46 23.64 50.35
C ARG A 2 -36.18 23.07 49.75
N GLU A 3 -35.32 22.51 50.57
CA GLU A 3 -34.02 21.93 50.10
C GLU A 3 -34.22 20.71 49.22
N SER A 4 -35.19 19.84 49.55
CA SER A 4 -35.51 18.67 48.72
C SER A 4 -36.11 19.06 47.36
N GLN A 5 -36.89 20.13 47.32
CA GLN A 5 -37.42 20.67 46.05
C GLN A 5 -36.34 21.29 45.18
N VAL A 6 -35.41 22.02 45.80
CA VAL A 6 -34.25 22.58 45.07
C VAL A 6 -33.38 21.47 44.52
N HIS A 7 -33.09 20.42 45.30
CA HIS A 7 -32.30 19.28 44.84
C HIS A 7 -32.97 18.54 43.68
N SER A 8 -34.29 18.30 43.78
CA SER A 8 -35.06 17.69 42.69
C SER A 8 -35.06 18.53 41.40
N LEU A 9 -35.14 19.85 41.51
CA LEU A 9 -35.03 20.76 40.37
C LEU A 9 -33.64 20.73 39.75
N ASP A 10 -32.60 20.69 40.57
CA ASP A 10 -31.22 20.58 40.09
C ASP A 10 -30.96 19.28 39.31
N GLU A 11 -31.45 18.16 39.81
CA GLU A 11 -31.40 16.88 39.12
C GLU A 11 -32.16 16.90 37.80
N ASN A 12 -33.34 17.48 37.76
CA ASN A 12 -34.12 17.64 36.55
C ASN A 12 -33.39 18.51 35.53
N ILE A 13 -32.78 19.61 35.94
CA ILE A 13 -31.96 20.48 35.06
C ILE A 13 -30.77 19.72 34.53
N ARG A 14 -30.06 18.95 35.33
CA ARG A 14 -28.95 18.10 34.89
C ARG A 14 -29.39 17.07 33.86
N ASN A 15 -30.49 16.40 34.08
CA ASN A 15 -31.05 15.41 33.17
C ASN A 15 -31.50 16.05 31.85
N MET A 16 -32.14 17.20 31.89
CA MET A 16 -32.49 17.95 30.68
C MET A 16 -31.26 18.41 29.89
N LYS A 17 -30.22 18.89 30.56
CA LYS A 17 -28.94 19.27 29.91
C LYS A 17 -28.30 18.07 29.24
N ARG A 18 -28.29 16.88 29.88
CA ARG A 18 -27.77 15.64 29.26
C ARG A 18 -28.61 15.24 28.05
N SER A 19 -29.92 15.28 28.14
CA SER A 19 -30.81 14.99 27.01
C SER A 19 -30.59 15.94 25.83
N LEU A 20 -30.44 17.23 26.13
CA LEU A 20 -30.16 18.23 25.12
C LEU A 20 -28.79 18.00 24.43
N ALA A 21 -27.77 17.60 25.21
CA ALA A 21 -26.45 17.28 24.65
C ALA A 21 -26.54 16.08 23.69
N LEU A 22 -27.25 15.01 24.10
CA LEU A 22 -27.47 13.85 23.22
C LEU A 22 -28.21 14.18 21.93
N VAL A 23 -29.25 15.03 22.04
CA VAL A 23 -29.98 15.46 20.81
C VAL A 23 -29.11 16.31 19.90
N ARG A 24 -28.31 17.20 20.46
CA ARG A 24 -27.33 17.99 19.67
C ARG A 24 -26.30 17.12 18.99
N GLU A 25 -25.75 16.12 19.67
CA GLU A 25 -24.82 15.15 19.09
C GLU A 25 -25.47 14.37 17.94
N ARG A 26 -26.72 13.93 18.11
CA ARG A 26 -27.49 13.27 17.04
C ARG A 26 -27.66 14.17 15.82
N VAL A 27 -27.98 15.45 16.02
CA VAL A 27 -28.11 16.42 14.93
C VAL A 27 -26.77 16.66 14.22
N GLU A 28 -25.66 16.76 14.96
CA GLU A 28 -24.33 16.88 14.36
C GLU A 28 -23.94 15.62 13.57
N ASN A 29 -24.31 14.44 14.04
CA ASN A 29 -24.06 13.18 13.34
C ASN A 29 -24.88 13.00 12.05
N LEU A 30 -25.91 13.81 11.84
CA LEU A 30 -26.62 13.89 10.54
C LEU A 30 -25.77 14.60 9.46
N LYS A 31 -24.74 15.33 9.85
CA LYS A 31 -23.79 15.95 8.92
C LYS A 31 -22.60 15.03 8.72
N VAL A 32 -22.54 14.38 7.59
CA VAL A 32 -21.38 13.56 7.24
C VAL A 32 -20.20 14.48 6.94
N LYS A 33 -19.15 14.34 7.74
CA LYS A 33 -17.90 15.10 7.60
C LYS A 33 -16.76 14.19 7.20
N ALA A 34 -15.82 14.71 6.42
CA ALA A 34 -14.58 14.02 6.11
C ALA A 34 -13.77 13.78 7.40
N PRO A 35 -13.43 12.54 7.76
CA PRO A 35 -12.65 12.26 8.97
C PRO A 35 -11.17 12.61 8.83
N ILE A 36 -10.68 12.74 7.60
CA ILE A 36 -9.28 13.02 7.24
C ILE A 36 -9.22 13.94 6.03
N ASP A 37 -8.09 14.63 5.88
CA ASP A 37 -7.81 15.40 4.68
C ASP A 37 -7.51 14.47 3.50
N GLY A 38 -8.05 14.80 2.32
CA GLY A 38 -7.87 13.99 1.13
C GLY A 38 -8.75 14.45 -0.03
N GLN A 39 -8.68 13.70 -1.11
CA GLN A 39 -9.53 13.89 -2.27
C GLN A 39 -10.76 12.99 -2.18
N VAL A 40 -11.95 13.54 -2.46
CA VAL A 40 -13.15 12.71 -2.60
C VAL A 40 -12.98 11.82 -3.84
N GLY A 41 -13.01 10.52 -3.60
CA GLY A 41 -12.95 9.52 -4.66
C GLY A 41 -14.32 9.31 -5.29
N ASN A 42 -14.95 8.17 -5.01
CA ASN A 42 -16.33 7.92 -5.42
C ASN A 42 -17.30 8.48 -4.38
N LEU A 43 -18.37 9.12 -4.83
CA LEU A 43 -19.49 9.59 -4.01
C LEU A 43 -20.77 9.00 -4.58
N ASP A 44 -21.34 8.04 -3.87
CA ASP A 44 -22.51 7.28 -4.34
C ASP A 44 -23.84 7.87 -3.83
N ALA A 45 -23.79 8.98 -3.09
CA ALA A 45 -24.97 9.64 -2.53
C ALA A 45 -25.58 10.65 -3.51
N GLN A 46 -26.91 10.62 -3.67
CA GLN A 46 -27.69 11.55 -4.49
C GLN A 46 -28.62 12.40 -3.65
N ILE A 47 -28.89 13.62 -4.13
CA ILE A 47 -29.85 14.52 -3.47
C ILE A 47 -31.24 13.89 -3.49
N GLY A 48 -31.86 13.78 -2.30
CA GLY A 48 -33.17 13.16 -2.12
C GLY A 48 -33.12 11.65 -1.82
N GLN A 49 -31.95 11.05 -1.80
CA GLN A 49 -31.78 9.65 -1.42
C GLN A 49 -31.87 9.49 0.12
N SER A 50 -32.54 8.44 0.56
CA SER A 50 -32.54 8.04 1.98
C SER A 50 -31.34 7.11 2.20
N ILE A 51 -30.52 7.44 3.18
CA ILE A 51 -29.30 6.70 3.53
C ILE A 51 -29.47 6.14 4.94
N ALA A 52 -29.23 4.85 5.10
CA ALA A 52 -29.27 4.17 6.37
C ALA A 52 -27.99 4.40 7.19
N ALA A 53 -28.06 4.30 8.50
CA ALA A 53 -26.89 4.37 9.35
C ALA A 53 -25.94 3.19 9.06
N GLY A 54 -24.66 3.50 8.78
CA GLY A 54 -23.64 2.50 8.43
C GLY A 54 -23.56 2.20 6.93
N GLU A 55 -24.40 2.82 6.12
CA GLU A 55 -24.31 2.69 4.65
C GLU A 55 -23.10 3.44 4.09
N HIS A 56 -22.41 2.82 3.14
CA HIS A 56 -21.27 3.41 2.46
C HIS A 56 -21.75 4.45 1.45
N ILE A 57 -21.33 5.70 1.62
CA ILE A 57 -21.74 6.82 0.76
C ILE A 57 -20.62 7.36 -0.11
N GLY A 58 -19.39 6.95 0.14
CA GLY A 58 -18.22 7.40 -0.61
C GLY A 58 -16.92 7.10 0.10
N GLN A 59 -15.82 7.47 -0.54
CA GLN A 59 -14.48 7.27 0.01
C GLN A 59 -13.62 8.52 -0.12
N ILE A 60 -12.68 8.69 0.82
CA ILE A 60 -11.66 9.72 0.76
C ILE A 60 -10.33 9.05 0.44
N ILE A 61 -9.66 9.54 -0.59
CA ILE A 61 -8.34 9.08 -1.02
C ILE A 61 -7.31 10.03 -0.43
N THR A 62 -6.44 9.49 0.42
CA THR A 62 -5.31 10.27 0.94
C THR A 62 -4.22 10.42 -0.12
N PRO A 63 -3.42 11.51 -0.06
CA PRO A 63 -2.32 11.70 -1.00
C PRO A 63 -1.18 10.69 -0.82
N ASP A 64 -1.16 9.96 0.31
CA ASP A 64 -0.14 8.96 0.61
C ASP A 64 -0.42 7.66 -0.14
N LEU A 65 0.10 7.60 -1.36
CA LEU A 65 0.03 6.39 -2.18
C LEU A 65 1.17 5.44 -1.80
N LYS A 66 0.82 4.18 -1.60
CA LYS A 66 1.78 3.08 -1.48
C LYS A 66 1.66 2.16 -2.69
N VAL A 67 2.74 1.53 -3.01
CA VAL A 67 2.77 0.50 -4.05
C VAL A 67 2.67 -0.85 -3.38
N GLN A 68 1.80 -1.71 -3.89
CA GLN A 68 1.62 -3.06 -3.40
C GLN A 68 2.05 -4.05 -4.47
N ALA A 69 3.04 -4.88 -4.17
CA ALA A 69 3.50 -5.93 -5.06
C ALA A 69 3.02 -7.31 -4.58
N LEU A 70 2.71 -8.18 -5.53
CA LEU A 70 2.51 -9.61 -5.31
C LEU A 70 3.78 -10.32 -5.78
N ILE A 71 4.40 -11.06 -4.89
CA ILE A 71 5.69 -11.72 -5.08
C ILE A 71 5.51 -13.21 -4.85
N ASP A 72 6.15 -14.03 -5.69
CA ASP A 72 6.12 -15.48 -5.56
C ASP A 72 6.68 -15.95 -4.22
N GLU A 73 6.05 -16.95 -3.59
CA GLU A 73 6.40 -17.48 -2.27
C GLU A 73 7.84 -17.99 -2.18
N TYR A 74 8.43 -18.38 -3.31
CA TYR A 74 9.83 -18.81 -3.39
C TYR A 74 10.81 -17.75 -2.84
N TYR A 75 10.43 -16.48 -2.91
CA TYR A 75 11.26 -15.35 -2.48
C TYR A 75 10.93 -14.84 -1.07
N VAL A 76 10.01 -15.48 -0.34
CA VAL A 76 9.50 -14.98 0.95
C VAL A 76 10.60 -14.73 1.98
N GLU A 77 11.61 -15.61 2.06
CA GLU A 77 12.74 -15.46 2.99
C GLU A 77 13.75 -14.37 2.56
N ARG A 78 13.74 -14.00 1.29
CA ARG A 78 14.69 -13.03 0.72
C ARG A 78 14.14 -11.61 0.69
N VAL A 79 12.82 -11.45 0.77
CA VAL A 79 12.18 -10.14 0.77
C VAL A 79 12.07 -9.60 2.19
N VAL A 80 12.95 -8.69 2.52
CA VAL A 80 13.03 -8.03 3.83
C VAL A 80 12.77 -6.53 3.70
N PRO A 81 12.31 -5.86 4.76
CA PRO A 81 12.20 -4.40 4.76
C PRO A 81 13.53 -3.73 4.44
N GLY A 82 13.50 -2.63 3.69
CA GLY A 82 14.67 -1.88 3.28
C GLY A 82 15.24 -2.28 1.92
N LEU A 83 14.72 -3.34 1.26
CA LEU A 83 15.20 -3.72 -0.06
C LEU A 83 14.82 -2.66 -1.10
N PRO A 84 15.79 -2.23 -1.93
CA PRO A 84 15.54 -1.27 -2.98
C PRO A 84 14.81 -1.93 -4.16
N ALA A 85 13.92 -1.15 -4.75
CA ALA A 85 13.22 -1.50 -5.97
C ALA A 85 13.13 -0.29 -6.88
N ASP A 86 12.94 -0.51 -8.16
CA ASP A 86 12.74 0.54 -9.14
C ASP A 86 11.71 0.16 -10.20
N PHE A 87 11.12 1.16 -10.82
CA PHE A 87 10.34 1.00 -12.03
C PHE A 87 10.48 2.21 -12.93
N THR A 88 10.30 1.97 -14.22
CA THR A 88 10.38 3.03 -15.22
C THR A 88 8.99 3.39 -15.72
N ARG A 89 8.72 4.69 -15.83
CA ARG A 89 7.50 5.22 -16.42
C ARG A 89 7.80 6.53 -17.16
N ASP A 90 7.28 6.67 -18.38
CA ASP A 90 7.39 7.89 -19.19
C ASP A 90 8.84 8.40 -19.33
N GLY A 91 9.82 7.48 -19.37
CA GLY A 91 11.25 7.81 -19.41
C GLY A 91 11.89 8.20 -18.08
N GLY A 92 11.10 8.29 -16.99
CA GLY A 92 11.59 8.50 -15.62
C GLY A 92 11.79 7.20 -14.88
N ASN A 93 12.89 7.09 -14.12
CA ASN A 93 13.13 5.97 -13.21
C ASN A 93 12.79 6.39 -11.79
N TYR A 94 11.88 5.66 -11.16
CA TYR A 94 11.37 5.94 -9.81
C TYR A 94 11.84 4.87 -8.84
N LYS A 95 12.39 5.31 -7.72
CA LYS A 95 12.93 4.43 -6.69
C LYS A 95 11.90 4.16 -5.61
N LEU A 96 11.85 2.91 -5.22
CA LEU A 96 10.99 2.37 -4.17
C LEU A 96 11.84 1.64 -3.14
N GLU A 97 11.28 1.44 -1.98
CA GLU A 97 11.85 0.62 -0.91
C GLU A 97 10.76 -0.27 -0.30
N VAL A 98 11.10 -1.50 -0.01
CA VAL A 98 10.21 -2.43 0.69
C VAL A 98 9.99 -1.94 2.12
N THR A 99 8.75 -1.65 2.45
CA THR A 99 8.37 -1.20 3.81
C THR A 99 7.88 -2.37 4.65
N LYS A 100 6.99 -3.19 4.09
CA LYS A 100 6.36 -4.27 4.84
C LYS A 100 6.03 -5.47 3.96
N PRO A 101 6.75 -6.58 4.08
CA PRO A 101 6.32 -7.87 3.56
C PRO A 101 5.26 -8.47 4.51
N TYR A 102 4.21 -9.04 3.95
CA TYR A 102 3.18 -9.76 4.69
C TYR A 102 3.47 -11.26 4.65
N PRO A 103 3.49 -11.94 5.80
CA PRO A 103 3.86 -13.36 5.84
C PRO A 103 2.78 -14.29 5.29
N GLU A 104 1.58 -13.78 5.05
CA GLU A 104 0.46 -14.58 4.53
C GLU A 104 0.64 -14.84 3.04
N VAL A 105 0.74 -16.12 2.68
CA VAL A 105 0.80 -16.58 1.28
C VAL A 105 -0.61 -16.96 0.82
N LYS A 106 -1.04 -16.44 -0.33
CA LYS A 106 -2.28 -16.78 -1.01
C LYS A 106 -1.97 -17.06 -2.47
N GLU A 107 -2.46 -18.20 -2.96
CA GLU A 107 -2.28 -18.61 -4.37
C GLU A 107 -0.81 -18.64 -4.82
N GLY A 108 0.11 -19.06 -3.91
CA GLY A 108 1.55 -19.11 -4.19
C GLY A 108 2.26 -17.74 -4.20
N GLN A 109 1.59 -16.68 -3.76
CA GLN A 109 2.14 -15.33 -3.72
C GLN A 109 1.93 -14.69 -2.34
N PHE A 110 2.85 -13.81 -1.96
CA PHE A 110 2.69 -12.96 -0.78
C PHE A 110 2.70 -11.49 -1.17
N ARG A 111 2.03 -10.72 -0.35
CA ARG A 111 1.88 -9.28 -0.54
C ARG A 111 3.00 -8.51 0.13
N THR A 112 3.49 -7.49 -0.54
CA THR A 112 4.55 -6.61 -0.03
C THR A 112 4.19 -5.16 -0.33
N ASP A 113 4.26 -4.30 0.68
CA ASP A 113 4.06 -2.86 0.54
C ASP A 113 5.43 -2.19 0.30
N LEU A 114 5.48 -1.28 -0.67
CA LEU A 114 6.64 -0.46 -1.01
C LEU A 114 6.26 1.02 -0.95
N GLN A 115 7.25 1.85 -0.59
CA GLN A 115 7.13 3.31 -0.58
C GLN A 115 8.09 3.95 -1.59
N PHE A 116 7.72 5.13 -2.07
CA PHE A 116 8.61 5.97 -2.87
C PHE A 116 9.70 6.58 -1.99
N THR A 117 10.97 6.42 -2.37
CA THR A 117 12.11 6.98 -1.65
C THR A 117 12.59 8.30 -2.24
N ALA A 118 12.44 8.50 -3.53
CA ALA A 118 12.88 9.70 -4.24
C ALA A 118 11.87 10.10 -5.31
N GLY A 119 10.99 11.05 -4.96
CA GLY A 119 9.97 11.55 -5.86
C GLY A 119 8.95 10.49 -6.31
N ARG A 120 7.79 10.91 -6.65
CA ARG A 120 6.75 10.04 -7.23
C ARG A 120 6.35 10.58 -8.61
N PRO A 121 5.87 9.71 -9.52
CA PRO A 121 5.35 10.19 -10.80
C PRO A 121 4.21 11.18 -10.59
N GLU A 122 4.19 12.23 -11.40
CA GLU A 122 3.01 13.06 -11.53
C GLU A 122 1.86 12.22 -12.11
N ASN A 123 0.65 12.51 -11.73
CA ASN A 123 -0.56 11.82 -12.22
C ASN A 123 -0.64 10.30 -11.92
N ILE A 124 0.02 9.85 -10.85
CA ILE A 124 -0.20 8.48 -10.37
C ILE A 124 -1.59 8.39 -9.72
N ARG A 125 -2.33 7.31 -10.04
CA ARG A 125 -3.67 7.05 -9.50
C ARG A 125 -3.72 5.70 -8.82
N ALA A 126 -4.55 5.60 -7.79
CA ALA A 126 -4.84 4.31 -7.16
C ALA A 126 -5.44 3.33 -8.19
N GLY A 127 -5.06 2.05 -8.10
CA GLY A 127 -5.51 1.00 -9.01
C GLY A 127 -4.68 0.85 -10.30
N GLN A 128 -3.63 1.64 -10.50
CA GLN A 128 -2.70 1.44 -11.61
C GLN A 128 -1.72 0.31 -11.31
N THR A 129 -1.37 -0.47 -12.32
CA THR A 129 -0.40 -1.57 -12.24
C THR A 129 0.91 -1.19 -12.91
N TYR A 130 2.02 -1.53 -12.27
CA TYR A 130 3.38 -1.29 -12.75
C TYR A 130 4.22 -2.55 -12.64
N HIS A 131 5.17 -2.69 -13.55
CA HIS A 131 6.23 -3.70 -13.45
C HIS A 131 7.38 -3.10 -12.63
N ILE A 132 7.71 -3.74 -11.53
CA ILE A 132 8.73 -3.29 -10.58
C ILE A 132 9.88 -4.28 -10.60
N ASN A 133 11.11 -3.77 -10.65
CA ASN A 133 12.31 -4.55 -10.45
C ASN A 133 12.70 -4.49 -8.99
N LEU A 134 12.59 -5.60 -8.28
CA LEU A 134 13.01 -5.72 -6.88
C LEU A 134 14.42 -6.32 -6.81
N GLN A 135 15.35 -5.64 -6.14
CA GLN A 135 16.72 -6.12 -5.94
C GLN A 135 16.75 -7.02 -4.71
N LEU A 136 16.95 -8.32 -4.94
CA LEU A 136 16.96 -9.33 -3.87
C LEU A 136 18.34 -9.60 -3.26
N GLY A 137 19.35 -8.81 -3.61
CA GLY A 137 20.70 -8.94 -3.10
C GLY A 137 21.60 -7.81 -3.58
N ASP A 138 22.81 -7.76 -3.04
CA ASP A 138 23.79 -6.76 -3.43
C ASP A 138 24.22 -6.96 -4.90
N PRO A 139 24.43 -5.88 -5.64
CA PRO A 139 24.92 -5.96 -6.99
C PRO A 139 26.33 -6.57 -6.97
N ALA A 140 26.49 -7.70 -7.65
CA ALA A 140 27.78 -8.34 -7.83
C ALA A 140 28.27 -8.15 -9.26
N GLN A 141 29.58 -7.93 -9.41
CA GLN A 141 30.18 -7.98 -10.73
C GLN A 141 30.18 -9.44 -11.22
N ALA A 142 29.44 -9.68 -12.28
CA ALA A 142 29.33 -11.00 -12.89
C ALA A 142 29.45 -10.89 -14.42
N ILE A 143 30.09 -11.87 -15.01
CA ILE A 143 30.11 -12.00 -16.46
C ILE A 143 28.86 -12.73 -16.89
N LEU A 144 27.98 -12.04 -17.60
CA LEU A 144 26.75 -12.61 -18.13
C LEU A 144 27.04 -13.29 -19.47
N VAL A 145 26.82 -14.58 -19.52
CA VAL A 145 26.97 -15.38 -20.72
C VAL A 145 25.59 -15.77 -21.25
N PRO A 146 25.24 -15.42 -22.50
CA PRO A 146 23.99 -15.82 -23.09
C PRO A 146 23.92 -17.34 -23.22
N ARG A 147 22.73 -17.90 -23.05
CA ARG A 147 22.52 -19.35 -23.23
C ARG A 147 22.81 -19.75 -24.67
N GLY A 148 23.81 -20.60 -24.83
CA GLY A 148 24.22 -21.14 -26.13
C GLY A 148 24.22 -22.67 -26.16
N GLY A 149 24.74 -23.28 -27.20
CA GLY A 149 24.79 -24.72 -27.36
C GLY A 149 25.51 -25.47 -26.22
N PHE A 150 26.45 -24.82 -25.55
CA PHE A 150 27.13 -25.36 -24.37
C PHE A 150 26.16 -25.68 -23.22
N PHE A 151 25.12 -24.90 -23.07
CA PHE A 151 24.12 -25.08 -21.98
C PHE A 151 23.33 -26.39 -22.14
N GLN A 152 23.04 -26.79 -23.37
CA GLN A 152 22.34 -28.04 -23.66
C GLN A 152 23.21 -29.27 -23.34
N ILE A 153 24.53 -29.16 -23.52
CA ILE A 153 25.48 -30.27 -23.35
C ILE A 153 25.91 -30.37 -21.88
N THR A 154 26.18 -29.23 -21.22
CA THR A 154 26.83 -29.18 -19.91
C THR A 154 25.86 -28.87 -18.76
N GLY A 155 24.61 -28.53 -19.08
CA GLY A 155 23.63 -28.04 -18.11
C GLY A 155 24.03 -26.68 -17.50
N GLY A 156 24.91 -25.94 -18.17
CA GLY A 156 25.41 -24.64 -17.69
C GLY A 156 26.46 -24.73 -16.58
N ARG A 157 27.00 -25.92 -16.30
CA ARG A 157 27.99 -26.12 -15.22
C ARG A 157 29.38 -25.67 -15.60
N TRP A 158 29.71 -25.73 -16.85
CA TRP A 158 31.03 -25.34 -17.38
C TRP A 158 30.94 -24.98 -18.87
N MET A 159 31.86 -24.20 -19.35
CA MET A 159 32.01 -23.83 -20.77
C MET A 159 33.48 -23.66 -21.11
N TYR A 160 33.81 -23.84 -22.39
CA TYR A 160 35.14 -23.50 -22.88
C TYR A 160 35.21 -22.01 -23.19
N VAL A 161 36.27 -21.39 -22.70
CA VAL A 161 36.63 -20.00 -23.03
C VAL A 161 37.94 -20.02 -23.80
N LEU A 162 38.02 -19.26 -24.88
CA LEU A 162 39.27 -19.05 -25.58
C LEU A 162 40.02 -17.90 -24.91
N ASP A 163 41.25 -18.15 -24.53
CA ASP A 163 42.15 -17.09 -24.09
C ASP A 163 42.67 -16.26 -25.27
N GLU A 164 43.39 -15.18 -25.00
CA GLU A 164 43.96 -14.32 -26.04
C GLU A 164 44.95 -15.06 -26.96
N SER A 165 45.46 -16.21 -26.53
CA SER A 165 46.38 -17.06 -27.32
C SER A 165 45.66 -18.11 -28.17
N GLY A 166 44.32 -18.17 -28.08
CA GLY A 166 43.49 -19.14 -28.78
C GLY A 166 43.52 -20.55 -28.20
N LYS A 167 43.97 -20.72 -26.96
CA LYS A 167 43.92 -21.98 -26.24
C LYS A 167 42.65 -22.09 -25.44
N PHE A 168 42.13 -23.31 -25.31
CA PHE A 168 40.95 -23.58 -24.52
C PHE A 168 41.28 -23.55 -23.02
N ALA A 169 40.48 -22.81 -22.24
CA ALA A 169 40.44 -22.86 -20.80
C ALA A 169 39.07 -23.38 -20.38
N VAL A 170 39.00 -24.07 -19.24
CA VAL A 170 37.76 -24.60 -18.65
C VAL A 170 37.43 -23.79 -17.43
#